data_0c777f3753e7eaf915b3df9db572998b
#
_entry.id   0c777f3753e7eaf915b3df9db572998b
#
_cell.length_a   1.000
_cell.length_b   1.000
_cell.length_c   1.000
_cell.angle_alpha   90.00
_cell.angle_beta   90.00
_cell.angle_gamma   90.00
#
_symmetry.space_group_name_H-M   'P 1'
#
loop_
_entity.id
_entity.type
_entity.pdbx_description
1 polymer ?
#
loop_
_entity_poly.entity_id
_entity_poly.type
_entity_poly.pdbx_seq_one_letter_code
_entity_poly.pdbx_strand_id
1 'polypeptide(L)'
;GIRPDLVVGTSVGAVNGAAVASNPTPATLDRLIEAWTSPEAARIYGDGVLHQARRAFQSHTHINSPEPLRGLLEQFIGPDTRFEELDVPFAAVSACIERAAEHVFTTGPVIPAVIASTAVPGLFPAAEIGGEHFVDGGVVNSIPISPAVDAGAREIYVLQVGVVEQPLTAPHTPIETARVAFEISGRHRFARDLETCPDGVRIHVLPSGGPLAEDGKLSTNWNISKTLPRIEHTKRAAAEHLDTL
;
A
#
# COMPACT_ATOMS: atom_id res chain seq x y z
N GLY A 1 11.23 -3.69 -20.88
CA GLY A 1 10.74 -3.40 -19.54
C GLY A 1 10.67 -4.69 -18.72
N ILE A 2 10.67 -4.56 -17.42
CA ILE A 2 10.57 -5.69 -16.48
C ILE A 2 9.10 -6.09 -16.38
N ARG A 3 8.80 -7.38 -16.53
CA ARG A 3 7.48 -7.95 -16.29
C ARG A 3 7.56 -8.81 -15.03
N PRO A 4 6.72 -8.59 -14.01
CA PRO A 4 6.76 -9.39 -12.78
C PRO A 4 6.19 -10.79 -13.01
N ASP A 5 6.78 -11.79 -12.36
CA ASP A 5 6.23 -13.14 -12.22
C ASP A 5 5.40 -13.31 -10.95
N LEU A 6 5.55 -12.37 -10.00
CA LEU A 6 4.80 -12.27 -8.76
C LEU A 6 4.70 -10.81 -8.35
N VAL A 7 3.55 -10.40 -7.88
CA VAL A 7 3.33 -9.10 -7.24
C VAL A 7 2.97 -9.31 -5.77
N VAL A 8 3.66 -8.63 -4.87
CA VAL A 8 3.34 -8.63 -3.43
C VAL A 8 3.09 -7.20 -2.99
N GLY A 9 2.00 -6.95 -2.29
CA GLY A 9 1.62 -5.61 -1.89
C GLY A 9 1.05 -5.51 -0.48
N THR A 10 1.35 -4.39 0.18
CA THR A 10 0.76 -4.00 1.47
C THR A 10 0.08 -2.66 1.29
N SER A 11 -1.13 -2.49 1.86
CA SER A 11 -1.85 -1.21 1.86
C SER A 11 -2.05 -0.65 0.44
N VAL A 12 -1.63 0.59 0.16
CA VAL A 12 -1.68 1.16 -1.20
C VAL A 12 -0.91 0.30 -2.22
N GLY A 13 0.12 -0.40 -1.80
CA GLY A 13 0.85 -1.38 -2.61
C GLY A 13 -0.03 -2.57 -3.00
N ALA A 14 -0.96 -2.99 -2.14
CA ALA A 14 -1.94 -4.03 -2.48
C ALA A 14 -2.99 -3.52 -3.49
N VAL A 15 -3.42 -2.26 -3.40
CA VAL A 15 -4.33 -1.64 -4.37
C VAL A 15 -3.71 -1.61 -5.77
N ASN A 16 -2.51 -1.04 -5.87
CA ASN A 16 -1.80 -0.94 -7.14
C ASN A 16 -1.39 -2.32 -7.67
N GLY A 17 -0.95 -3.19 -6.76
CA GLY A 17 -0.55 -4.55 -7.08
C GLY A 17 -1.68 -5.39 -7.66
N ALA A 18 -2.88 -5.31 -7.10
CA ALA A 18 -4.06 -6.01 -7.61
C ALA A 18 -4.41 -5.56 -9.04
N ALA A 19 -4.38 -4.24 -9.31
CA ALA A 19 -4.63 -3.71 -10.64
C ALA A 19 -3.58 -4.18 -11.67
N VAL A 20 -2.29 -4.16 -11.28
CA VAL A 20 -1.20 -4.64 -12.15
C VAL A 20 -1.29 -6.15 -12.36
N ALA A 21 -1.60 -6.92 -11.30
CA ALA A 21 -1.70 -8.37 -11.38
C ALA A 21 -2.88 -8.83 -12.25
N SER A 22 -3.98 -8.06 -12.27
CA SER A 22 -5.15 -8.38 -13.11
C SER A 22 -4.90 -8.07 -14.60
N ASN A 23 -4.07 -7.08 -14.91
CA ASN A 23 -3.74 -6.73 -16.30
C ASN A 23 -2.39 -5.99 -16.34
N PRO A 24 -1.26 -6.71 -16.53
CA PRO A 24 0.09 -6.16 -16.46
C PRO A 24 0.50 -5.40 -17.73
N THR A 25 -0.22 -4.35 -18.07
CA THR A 25 0.01 -3.54 -19.29
C THR A 25 0.31 -2.08 -18.93
N PRO A 26 1.02 -1.34 -19.81
CA PRO A 26 1.21 0.10 -19.65
C PRO A 26 -0.11 0.87 -19.51
N ALA A 27 -1.17 0.46 -20.21
CA ALA A 27 -2.49 1.08 -20.12
C ALA A 27 -3.09 0.99 -18.70
N THR A 28 -2.80 -0.07 -17.95
CA THR A 28 -3.20 -0.20 -16.55
C THR A 28 -2.51 0.84 -15.68
N LEU A 29 -1.23 1.12 -15.95
CA LEU A 29 -0.49 2.17 -15.24
C LEU A 29 -1.04 3.55 -15.52
N ASP A 30 -1.40 3.85 -16.78
CA ASP A 30 -2.04 5.12 -17.13
C ASP A 30 -3.37 5.29 -16.43
N ARG A 31 -4.21 4.25 -16.39
CA ARG A 31 -5.48 4.25 -15.63
C ARG A 31 -5.26 4.42 -14.12
N LEU A 32 -4.22 3.82 -13.54
CA LEU A 32 -3.87 4.04 -12.13
C LEU A 32 -3.47 5.49 -11.86
N ILE A 33 -2.68 6.10 -12.75
CA ILE A 33 -2.33 7.53 -12.65
C ILE A 33 -3.59 8.39 -12.70
N GLU A 34 -4.48 8.16 -13.65
CA GLU A 34 -5.76 8.86 -13.75
C GLU A 34 -6.59 8.69 -12.47
N ALA A 35 -6.71 7.47 -11.96
CA ALA A 35 -7.45 7.18 -10.74
C ALA A 35 -6.89 7.93 -9.53
N TRP A 36 -5.56 7.86 -9.30
CA TRP A 36 -4.92 8.54 -8.17
C TRP A 36 -4.86 10.07 -8.31
N THR A 37 -5.05 10.62 -9.49
CA THR A 37 -5.14 12.06 -9.75
C THR A 37 -6.58 12.57 -9.86
N SER A 38 -7.58 11.69 -9.70
CA SER A 38 -9.00 12.01 -9.77
C SER A 38 -9.54 12.61 -8.46
N PRO A 39 -10.65 13.36 -8.51
CA PRO A 39 -11.35 13.80 -7.31
C PRO A 39 -11.90 12.63 -6.45
N GLU A 40 -12.15 11.49 -7.08
CA GLU A 40 -12.64 10.27 -6.42
C GLU A 40 -11.60 9.72 -5.46
N ALA A 41 -10.30 9.78 -5.80
CA ALA A 41 -9.22 9.36 -4.92
C ALA A 41 -9.20 10.14 -3.59
N ALA A 42 -9.57 11.42 -3.61
CA ALA A 42 -9.67 12.22 -2.40
C ALA A 42 -10.75 11.69 -1.43
N ARG A 43 -11.80 11.07 -1.94
CA ARG A 43 -12.90 10.50 -1.14
C ARG A 43 -12.48 9.22 -0.39
N ILE A 44 -11.45 8.52 -0.86
CA ILE A 44 -10.92 7.34 -0.17
C ILE A 44 -10.41 7.74 1.23
N TYR A 45 -9.75 8.90 1.33
CA TYR A 45 -9.14 9.37 2.57
C TYR A 45 -9.96 10.41 3.34
N GLY A 46 -11.14 10.81 2.86
CA GLY A 46 -12.05 11.63 3.65
C GLY A 46 -13.17 12.33 2.89
N ASP A 47 -14.39 12.15 3.39
CA ASP A 47 -15.63 12.79 2.91
C ASP A 47 -15.85 14.20 3.52
N GLY A 48 -14.81 14.81 4.08
CA GLY A 48 -14.89 16.08 4.80
C GLY A 48 -15.10 15.94 6.32
N VAL A 49 -14.68 16.97 7.04
CA VAL A 49 -14.56 16.96 8.51
C VAL A 49 -15.87 16.62 9.23
N LEU A 50 -17.02 17.10 8.72
CA LEU A 50 -18.33 16.83 9.34
C LEU A 50 -18.74 15.35 9.23
N HIS A 51 -18.49 14.73 8.08
CA HIS A 51 -18.78 13.31 7.88
C HIS A 51 -17.85 12.42 8.70
N GLN A 52 -16.57 12.77 8.78
CA GLN A 52 -15.59 12.09 9.62
C GLN A 52 -15.95 12.18 11.12
N ALA A 53 -16.31 13.37 11.60
CA ALA A 53 -16.73 13.56 12.99
C ALA A 53 -17.99 12.76 13.34
N ARG A 54 -19.01 12.77 12.45
CA ARG A 54 -20.23 11.97 12.63
C ARG A 54 -19.92 10.47 12.65
N ARG A 55 -19.05 10.00 11.75
CA ARG A 55 -18.67 8.59 11.66
C ARG A 55 -17.84 8.17 12.89
N ALA A 56 -16.88 8.99 13.32
CA ALA A 56 -16.11 8.76 14.55
C ALA A 56 -17.03 8.63 15.78
N PHE A 57 -18.07 9.48 15.88
CA PHE A 57 -19.04 9.41 16.96
C PHE A 57 -19.94 8.16 16.91
N GLN A 58 -20.29 7.69 15.71
CA GLN A 58 -21.15 6.53 15.53
C GLN A 58 -20.40 5.20 15.64
N SER A 59 -19.19 5.10 15.05
CA SER A 59 -18.42 3.86 14.99
C SER A 59 -17.53 3.64 16.20
N HIS A 60 -17.03 4.71 16.84
CA HIS A 60 -16.03 4.72 17.91
C HIS A 60 -14.66 4.12 17.50
N THR A 61 -14.51 3.56 16.32
CA THR A 61 -13.29 2.84 15.88
C THR A 61 -12.64 3.40 14.62
N HIS A 62 -13.38 4.12 13.76
CA HIS A 62 -12.87 4.60 12.48
C HIS A 62 -13.60 5.86 12.00
N ILE A 63 -12.98 6.57 11.04
CA ILE A 63 -13.49 7.83 10.51
C ILE A 63 -13.86 7.80 9.03
N ASN A 64 -13.38 6.79 8.28
CA ASN A 64 -13.65 6.62 6.85
C ASN A 64 -14.40 5.32 6.54
N SER A 65 -15.05 5.28 5.35
CA SER A 65 -15.67 4.07 4.81
C SER A 65 -14.73 3.40 3.79
N PRO A 66 -14.67 2.08 3.71
CA PRO A 66 -13.94 1.38 2.66
C PRO A 66 -14.64 1.40 1.29
N GLU A 67 -15.91 1.83 1.21
CA GLU A 67 -16.71 1.76 -0.01
C GLU A 67 -16.13 2.54 -1.21
N PRO A 68 -15.55 3.75 -1.06
CA PRO A 68 -14.92 4.43 -2.19
C PRO A 68 -13.74 3.63 -2.77
N LEU A 69 -12.95 2.99 -1.89
CA LEU A 69 -11.86 2.13 -2.31
C LEU A 69 -12.37 0.85 -2.98
N ARG A 70 -13.43 0.24 -2.44
CA ARG A 70 -14.09 -0.91 -3.06
C ARG A 70 -14.54 -0.58 -4.48
N GLY A 71 -15.24 0.53 -4.68
CA GLY A 71 -15.70 0.96 -6.01
C GLY A 71 -14.55 1.21 -6.98
N LEU A 72 -13.42 1.72 -6.50
CA LEU A 72 -12.20 1.86 -7.32
C LEU A 72 -11.64 0.49 -7.75
N LEU A 73 -11.52 -0.44 -6.82
CA LEU A 73 -11.02 -1.79 -7.11
C LEU A 73 -11.93 -2.53 -8.10
N GLU A 74 -13.25 -2.44 -7.93
CA GLU A 74 -14.23 -3.05 -8.85
C GLU A 74 -14.06 -2.59 -10.30
N GLN A 75 -13.66 -1.33 -10.52
CA GLN A 75 -13.39 -0.79 -11.85
C GLN A 75 -12.13 -1.37 -12.50
N PHE A 76 -11.13 -1.76 -11.69
CA PHE A 76 -9.86 -2.29 -12.20
C PHE A 76 -9.89 -3.79 -12.40
N ILE A 77 -10.46 -4.53 -11.44
CA ILE A 77 -10.33 -5.99 -11.39
C ILE A 77 -11.67 -6.72 -11.48
N GLY A 78 -12.80 -6.00 -11.43
CA GLY A 78 -14.13 -6.60 -11.35
C GLY A 78 -14.52 -7.02 -9.92
N PRO A 79 -15.85 -7.08 -9.62
CA PRO A 79 -16.33 -7.26 -8.25
C PRO A 79 -16.05 -8.62 -7.65
N ASP A 80 -16.02 -9.69 -8.47
CA ASP A 80 -15.96 -11.09 -8.03
C ASP A 80 -14.62 -11.76 -8.33
N THR A 81 -13.65 -11.01 -8.84
CA THR A 81 -12.35 -11.56 -9.24
C THR A 81 -11.64 -12.22 -8.07
N ARG A 82 -11.09 -13.40 -8.33
CA ARG A 82 -10.33 -14.20 -7.38
C ARG A 82 -8.84 -14.15 -7.68
N PHE A 83 -7.99 -14.40 -6.68
CA PHE A 83 -6.53 -14.47 -6.85
C PHE A 83 -6.11 -15.45 -7.94
N GLU A 84 -6.83 -16.56 -8.06
CA GLU A 84 -6.56 -17.63 -9.00
C GLU A 84 -6.85 -17.26 -10.47
N GLU A 85 -7.53 -16.15 -10.70
CA GLU A 85 -7.95 -15.65 -12.01
C GLU A 85 -7.08 -14.49 -12.52
N LEU A 86 -6.13 -14.03 -11.71
CA LEU A 86 -5.25 -12.93 -12.08
C LEU A 86 -4.18 -13.36 -13.11
N ASP A 87 -3.83 -12.47 -14.02
CA ASP A 87 -2.82 -12.69 -15.06
C ASP A 87 -1.40 -12.92 -14.47
N VAL A 88 -1.13 -12.31 -13.30
CA VAL A 88 0.11 -12.47 -12.55
C VAL A 88 -0.25 -12.91 -11.13
N PRO A 89 0.43 -13.92 -10.57
CA PRO A 89 0.31 -14.28 -9.16
C PRO A 89 0.42 -13.05 -8.26
N PHE A 90 -0.49 -12.93 -7.31
CA PHE A 90 -0.56 -11.79 -6.40
C PHE A 90 -0.66 -12.22 -4.95
N ALA A 91 -0.06 -11.44 -4.05
CA ALA A 91 -0.19 -11.60 -2.61
C ALA A 91 -0.49 -10.27 -1.95
N ALA A 92 -1.54 -10.22 -1.13
CA ALA A 92 -1.92 -9.05 -0.32
C ALA A 92 -1.61 -9.31 1.15
N VAL A 93 -0.83 -8.41 1.78
CA VAL A 93 -0.39 -8.56 3.17
C VAL A 93 -1.27 -7.76 4.10
N SER A 94 -1.74 -8.39 5.18
CA SER A 94 -2.54 -7.81 6.26
C SER A 94 -2.00 -8.24 7.62
N ALA A 95 -2.46 -7.60 8.69
CA ALA A 95 -2.23 -8.02 10.06
C ALA A 95 -3.52 -8.62 10.64
N CYS A 96 -3.48 -9.89 11.06
CA CYS A 96 -4.59 -10.54 11.75
C CYS A 96 -4.57 -10.15 13.23
N ILE A 97 -5.71 -9.64 13.72
CA ILE A 97 -5.84 -9.16 15.10
C ILE A 97 -5.76 -10.32 16.09
N GLU A 98 -6.56 -11.37 15.87
CA GLU A 98 -6.68 -12.49 16.80
C GLU A 98 -5.38 -13.27 16.97
N ARG A 99 -4.61 -13.38 15.88
CA ARG A 99 -3.32 -14.09 15.88
C ARG A 99 -2.14 -13.20 16.23
N ALA A 100 -2.32 -11.87 16.27
CA ALA A 100 -1.24 -10.89 16.40
C ALA A 100 -0.09 -11.17 15.41
N ALA A 101 -0.43 -11.47 14.15
CA ALA A 101 0.51 -11.98 13.15
C ALA A 101 0.23 -11.43 11.75
N GLU A 102 1.28 -11.43 10.93
CA GLU A 102 1.17 -11.25 9.48
C GLU A 102 0.27 -12.32 8.86
N HIS A 103 -0.55 -11.90 7.91
CA HIS A 103 -1.34 -12.78 7.08
C HIS A 103 -1.19 -12.38 5.61
N VAL A 104 -0.83 -13.35 4.79
CA VAL A 104 -0.64 -13.18 3.36
C VAL A 104 -1.79 -13.86 2.61
N PHE A 105 -2.66 -13.06 2.01
CA PHE A 105 -3.74 -13.54 1.16
C PHE A 105 -3.21 -13.84 -0.24
N THR A 106 -3.42 -15.07 -0.71
CA THR A 106 -3.02 -15.54 -2.04
C THR A 106 -4.12 -16.31 -2.75
N THR A 107 -5.26 -16.49 -2.10
CA THR A 107 -6.40 -17.28 -2.62
C THR A 107 -7.72 -16.61 -2.25
N GLY A 108 -8.78 -16.92 -2.98
CA GLY A 108 -10.10 -16.39 -2.71
C GLY A 108 -10.37 -15.04 -3.37
N PRO A 109 -11.37 -14.28 -2.89
CA PRO A 109 -11.75 -12.98 -3.46
C PRO A 109 -10.67 -11.92 -3.22
N VAL A 110 -10.26 -11.20 -4.28
CA VAL A 110 -9.17 -10.20 -4.21
C VAL A 110 -9.60 -8.95 -3.43
N ILE A 111 -10.78 -8.41 -3.73
CA ILE A 111 -11.23 -7.12 -3.15
C ILE A 111 -11.30 -7.16 -1.62
N PRO A 112 -11.91 -8.17 -0.97
CA PRO A 112 -11.90 -8.26 0.49
C PRO A 112 -10.48 -8.29 1.10
N ALA A 113 -9.57 -9.02 0.47
CA ALA A 113 -8.18 -9.13 0.92
C ALA A 113 -7.42 -7.78 0.80
N VAL A 114 -7.63 -7.06 -0.31
CA VAL A 114 -7.02 -5.72 -0.51
C VAL A 114 -7.62 -4.71 0.47
N ILE A 115 -8.94 -4.76 0.74
CA ILE A 115 -9.57 -3.91 1.76
C ILE A 115 -9.00 -4.22 3.15
N ALA A 116 -8.78 -5.50 3.49
CA ALA A 116 -8.13 -5.90 4.73
C ALA A 116 -6.69 -5.34 4.82
N SER A 117 -5.95 -5.43 3.71
CA SER A 117 -4.58 -4.89 3.60
C SER A 117 -4.50 -3.36 3.77
N THR A 118 -5.59 -2.64 3.49
CA THR A 118 -5.67 -1.17 3.56
C THR A 118 -6.44 -0.65 4.76
N ALA A 119 -6.86 -1.51 5.67
CA ALA A 119 -7.66 -1.15 6.85
C ALA A 119 -6.79 -0.49 7.94
N VAL A 120 -6.28 0.71 7.65
CA VAL A 120 -5.42 1.49 8.58
C VAL A 120 -6.17 1.73 9.90
N PRO A 121 -5.59 1.30 11.04
CA PRO A 121 -6.22 1.45 12.35
C PRO A 121 -6.63 2.90 12.64
N GLY A 122 -7.88 3.09 13.08
CA GLY A 122 -8.45 4.40 13.36
C GLY A 122 -8.96 5.16 12.13
N LEU A 123 -8.45 4.87 10.93
CA LEU A 123 -8.95 5.48 9.68
C LEU A 123 -10.06 4.64 9.05
N PHE A 124 -9.90 3.34 8.98
CA PHE A 124 -10.86 2.40 8.39
C PHE A 124 -11.27 1.34 9.42
N PRO A 125 -12.46 0.72 9.26
CA PRO A 125 -12.83 -0.42 10.08
C PRO A 125 -11.91 -1.61 9.83
N ALA A 126 -11.68 -2.44 10.84
CA ALA A 126 -11.08 -3.75 10.63
C ALA A 126 -11.96 -4.57 9.68
N ALA A 127 -11.34 -5.27 8.73
CA ALA A 127 -12.06 -6.13 7.79
C ALA A 127 -12.28 -7.51 8.43
N GLU A 128 -13.50 -8.05 8.32
CA GLU A 128 -13.81 -9.40 8.77
C GLU A 128 -13.77 -10.36 7.58
N ILE A 129 -12.92 -11.40 7.64
CA ILE A 129 -12.81 -12.44 6.63
C ILE A 129 -12.68 -13.80 7.34
N GLY A 130 -13.62 -14.71 7.06
CA GLY A 130 -13.58 -16.05 7.64
C GLY A 130 -13.71 -16.12 9.16
N GLY A 131 -14.29 -15.09 9.80
CA GLY A 131 -14.46 -14.99 11.25
C GLY A 131 -13.22 -14.44 11.98
N GLU A 132 -12.20 -14.00 11.26
CA GLU A 132 -11.04 -13.28 11.81
C GLU A 132 -11.07 -11.82 11.35
N HIS A 133 -10.48 -10.93 12.14
CA HIS A 133 -10.39 -9.50 11.87
C HIS A 133 -8.99 -9.09 11.42
N PHE A 134 -8.94 -8.26 10.39
CA PHE A 134 -7.70 -7.81 9.78
C PHE A 134 -7.60 -6.29 9.77
N VAL A 135 -6.40 -5.80 10.02
CA VAL A 135 -6.03 -4.41 9.83
C VAL A 135 -4.89 -4.29 8.82
N ASP A 136 -4.55 -3.07 8.45
CA ASP A 136 -3.50 -2.78 7.45
C ASP A 136 -2.21 -3.53 7.75
N GLY A 137 -1.69 -4.19 6.73
CA GLY A 137 -0.46 -4.99 6.82
C GLY A 137 0.78 -4.18 7.18
N GLY A 138 0.77 -2.87 6.99
CA GLY A 138 1.87 -1.99 7.38
C GLY A 138 2.17 -1.99 8.88
N VAL A 139 1.24 -2.46 9.72
CA VAL A 139 1.48 -2.69 11.17
C VAL A 139 2.57 -3.75 11.40
N VAL A 140 2.68 -4.73 10.51
CA VAL A 140 3.58 -5.89 10.66
C VAL A 140 4.62 -5.99 9.55
N ASN A 141 4.27 -5.61 8.30
CA ASN A 141 5.15 -5.73 7.14
C ASN A 141 4.73 -4.71 6.05
N SER A 142 5.25 -3.49 6.15
CA SER A 142 4.90 -2.39 5.23
C SER A 142 5.51 -2.55 3.83
N ILE A 143 6.71 -3.18 3.75
CA ILE A 143 7.42 -3.47 2.51
C ILE A 143 7.71 -4.98 2.50
N PRO A 144 6.80 -5.79 1.93
CA PRO A 144 6.76 -7.23 2.16
C PRO A 144 7.76 -8.01 1.29
N ILE A 145 9.06 -7.96 1.66
CA ILE A 145 10.14 -8.72 1.01
C ILE A 145 10.04 -10.20 1.34
N SER A 146 9.88 -10.54 2.64
CA SER A 146 9.86 -11.92 3.08
C SER A 146 8.80 -12.78 2.39
N PRO A 147 7.54 -12.36 2.16
CA PRO A 147 6.59 -13.16 1.39
C PRO A 147 7.02 -13.41 -0.06
N ALA A 148 7.74 -12.48 -0.68
CA ALA A 148 8.28 -12.69 -2.03
C ALA A 148 9.43 -13.73 -2.02
N VAL A 149 10.31 -13.67 -1.02
CA VAL A 149 11.39 -14.65 -0.82
C VAL A 149 10.82 -16.03 -0.56
N ASP A 150 9.81 -16.15 0.32
CA ASP A 150 9.14 -17.40 0.66
C ASP A 150 8.44 -18.03 -0.56
N ALA A 151 7.97 -17.19 -1.49
CA ALA A 151 7.42 -17.63 -2.77
C ALA A 151 8.49 -17.99 -3.81
N GLY A 152 9.78 -17.91 -3.48
CA GLY A 152 10.90 -18.32 -4.33
C GLY A 152 11.46 -17.22 -5.24
N ALA A 153 11.13 -15.96 -5.02
CA ALA A 153 11.69 -14.84 -5.78
C ALA A 153 13.21 -14.77 -5.59
N ARG A 154 13.94 -14.55 -6.69
CA ARG A 154 15.39 -14.37 -6.69
C ARG A 154 15.82 -12.95 -7.06
N GLU A 155 14.91 -12.20 -7.64
CA GLU A 155 15.10 -10.81 -8.02
C GLU A 155 13.86 -10.02 -7.62
N ILE A 156 14.04 -9.06 -6.71
CA ILE A 156 12.94 -8.32 -6.09
C ILE A 156 13.14 -6.84 -6.38
N TYR A 157 12.15 -6.22 -7.01
CA TYR A 157 12.09 -4.79 -7.22
C TYR A 157 11.13 -4.17 -6.20
N VAL A 158 11.66 -3.38 -5.29
CA VAL A 158 10.90 -2.72 -4.23
C VAL A 158 10.48 -1.32 -4.68
N LEU A 159 9.17 -1.12 -4.80
CA LEU A 159 8.56 0.19 -5.03
C LEU A 159 8.00 0.68 -3.69
N GLN A 160 8.63 1.68 -3.09
CA GLN A 160 8.23 2.20 -1.79
C GLN A 160 7.44 3.52 -1.91
N VAL A 161 6.45 3.69 -1.05
CA VAL A 161 5.74 4.95 -0.89
C VAL A 161 6.35 5.69 0.30
N GLY A 162 7.03 6.79 0.05
CA GLY A 162 7.71 7.57 1.08
C GLY A 162 9.23 7.53 0.94
N VAL A 163 9.91 8.08 1.90
CA VAL A 163 11.38 8.18 1.92
C VAL A 163 11.89 7.43 3.15
N VAL A 164 12.21 6.15 2.98
CA VAL A 164 12.64 5.28 4.09
C VAL A 164 13.98 5.75 4.68
N GLU A 165 14.82 6.39 3.86
CA GLU A 165 16.13 6.88 4.27
C GLU A 165 16.08 8.14 5.15
N GLN A 166 14.95 8.85 5.19
CA GLN A 166 14.83 10.05 6.02
C GLN A 166 14.53 9.71 7.47
N PRO A 167 15.23 10.35 8.43
CA PRO A 167 14.89 10.23 9.84
C PRO A 167 13.44 10.65 10.13
N LEU A 168 12.78 9.90 11.00
CA LEU A 168 11.47 10.29 11.50
C LEU A 168 11.62 11.45 12.50
N THR A 169 10.64 12.35 12.49
CA THR A 169 10.57 13.46 13.45
C THR A 169 9.69 13.07 14.64
N ALA A 170 10.01 13.62 15.82
CA ALA A 170 9.19 13.43 17.01
C ALA A 170 7.76 13.97 16.79
N PRO A 171 6.72 13.20 17.16
CA PRO A 171 5.34 13.61 16.95
C PRO A 171 4.90 14.65 18.00
N HIS A 172 3.95 15.51 17.63
CA HIS A 172 3.37 16.56 18.48
C HIS A 172 1.88 16.35 18.77
N THR A 173 1.24 15.41 18.07
CA THR A 173 -0.19 15.09 18.24
C THR A 173 -0.42 13.60 18.38
N PRO A 174 -1.55 13.12 18.98
CA PRO A 174 -1.86 11.71 19.07
C PRO A 174 -1.90 11.00 17.70
N ILE A 175 -2.41 11.67 16.66
CA ILE A 175 -2.47 11.13 15.30
C ILE A 175 -1.07 10.96 14.72
N GLU A 176 -0.20 11.96 14.91
CA GLU A 176 1.21 11.86 14.50
C GLU A 176 1.93 10.74 15.26
N THR A 177 1.64 10.57 16.55
CA THR A 177 2.20 9.49 17.37
C THR A 177 1.83 8.12 16.81
N ALA A 178 0.56 7.90 16.47
CA ALA A 178 0.10 6.65 15.87
C ALA A 178 0.79 6.41 14.51
N ARG A 179 0.91 7.44 13.69
CA ARG A 179 1.58 7.38 12.39
C ARG A 179 3.08 7.06 12.54
N VAL A 180 3.77 7.74 13.46
CA VAL A 180 5.21 7.48 13.69
C VAL A 180 5.43 6.06 14.21
N ALA A 181 4.57 5.56 15.10
CA ALA A 181 4.64 4.18 15.57
C ALA A 181 4.45 3.16 14.42
N PHE A 182 3.52 3.43 13.51
CA PHE A 182 3.28 2.62 12.30
C PHE A 182 4.52 2.63 11.38
N GLU A 183 5.11 3.81 11.13
CA GLU A 183 6.32 3.97 10.34
C GLU A 183 7.54 3.25 10.97
N ILE A 184 7.71 3.34 12.29
CA ILE A 184 8.78 2.65 13.00
C ILE A 184 8.65 1.12 12.80
N SER A 185 7.44 0.58 12.97
CA SER A 185 7.18 -0.85 12.79
C SER A 185 7.55 -1.32 11.37
N GLY A 186 7.05 -0.63 10.35
CA GLY A 186 7.32 -0.96 8.95
C GLY A 186 8.80 -0.87 8.58
N ARG A 187 9.48 0.22 8.98
CA ARG A 187 10.92 0.40 8.71
C ARG A 187 11.79 -0.60 9.43
N HIS A 188 11.45 -0.92 10.68
CA HIS A 188 12.19 -1.93 11.45
C HIS A 188 12.07 -3.32 10.80
N ARG A 189 10.87 -3.70 10.37
CA ARG A 189 10.66 -4.98 9.67
C ARG A 189 11.41 -5.00 8.34
N PHE A 190 11.35 -3.95 7.54
CA PHE A 190 12.06 -3.85 6.28
C PHE A 190 13.57 -3.99 6.44
N ALA A 191 14.17 -3.29 7.42
CA ALA A 191 15.59 -3.41 7.73
C ALA A 191 15.97 -4.85 8.09
N ARG A 192 15.16 -5.52 8.92
CA ARG A 192 15.38 -6.93 9.25
C ARG A 192 15.29 -7.85 8.06
N ASP A 193 14.29 -7.66 7.19
CA ASP A 193 14.12 -8.49 5.99
C ASP A 193 15.32 -8.32 5.04
N LEU A 194 15.91 -7.11 4.94
CA LEU A 194 17.15 -6.89 4.19
C LEU A 194 18.34 -7.60 4.80
N GLU A 195 18.51 -7.54 6.14
CA GLU A 195 19.61 -8.19 6.87
C GLU A 195 19.54 -9.73 6.82
N THR A 196 18.33 -10.28 6.81
CA THR A 196 18.08 -11.73 6.85
C THR A 196 17.78 -12.34 5.48
N CYS A 197 17.90 -11.55 4.42
CA CYS A 197 17.67 -12.02 3.07
C CYS A 197 18.64 -13.16 2.71
N PRO A 198 18.16 -14.30 2.18
CA PRO A 198 19.02 -15.40 1.82
C PRO A 198 20.04 -15.05 0.72
N ASP A 199 21.19 -15.69 0.77
CA ASP A 199 22.21 -15.58 -0.28
C ASP A 199 21.61 -15.94 -1.65
N GLY A 200 21.92 -15.13 -2.68
CA GLY A 200 21.43 -15.33 -4.05
C GLY A 200 20.11 -14.68 -4.39
N VAL A 201 19.47 -14.00 -3.45
CA VAL A 201 18.34 -13.10 -3.74
C VAL A 201 18.88 -11.68 -3.94
N ARG A 202 18.54 -11.06 -5.06
CA ARG A 202 18.88 -9.66 -5.35
C ARG A 202 17.69 -8.76 -5.05
N ILE A 203 17.91 -7.70 -4.28
CA ILE A 203 16.88 -6.72 -3.93
C ILE A 203 17.28 -5.36 -4.50
N HIS A 204 16.43 -4.81 -5.36
CA HIS A 204 16.57 -3.50 -5.96
C HIS A 204 15.55 -2.55 -5.34
N VAL A 205 15.98 -1.71 -4.41
CA VAL A 205 15.11 -0.69 -3.82
C VAL A 205 15.10 0.52 -4.73
N LEU A 206 13.98 0.74 -5.42
CA LEU A 206 13.86 1.84 -6.35
C LEU A 206 13.73 3.18 -5.61
N PRO A 207 14.49 4.21 -6.01
CA PRO A 207 14.43 5.51 -5.34
C PRO A 207 13.09 6.21 -5.59
N SER A 208 12.57 6.88 -4.57
CA SER A 208 11.39 7.73 -4.68
C SER A 208 11.69 9.12 -5.26
N GLY A 209 12.98 9.43 -5.52
CA GLY A 209 13.44 10.75 -5.97
C GLY A 209 13.64 11.76 -4.84
N GLY A 210 13.42 11.36 -3.60
CA GLY A 210 13.52 12.25 -2.44
C GLY A 210 12.33 13.21 -2.27
N PRO A 211 12.37 14.10 -1.27
CA PRO A 211 11.31 15.06 -1.04
C PRO A 211 11.28 16.13 -2.14
N LEU A 212 10.12 16.43 -2.65
CA LEU A 212 9.92 17.64 -3.44
C LEU A 212 10.03 18.88 -2.53
N ALA A 213 10.56 19.97 -3.04
CA ALA A 213 10.81 21.22 -2.27
C ALA A 213 9.58 21.78 -1.52
N GLU A 214 8.38 21.33 -1.87
CA GLU A 214 7.11 21.72 -1.28
C GLU A 214 6.58 20.77 -0.19
N ASP A 215 7.29 19.70 0.16
CA ASP A 215 6.84 18.68 1.12
C ASP A 215 6.94 19.10 2.60
N GLY A 216 7.23 20.35 2.87
CA GLY A 216 7.48 20.88 4.21
C GLY A 216 6.37 20.78 5.26
N LYS A 217 5.20 20.23 4.91
CA LYS A 217 4.15 19.76 5.84
C LYS A 217 3.41 18.61 5.16
N LEU A 218 3.51 17.42 5.71
CA LEU A 218 2.60 16.32 5.39
C LEU A 218 1.17 16.78 5.69
N SER A 219 0.51 17.32 4.68
CA SER A 219 -0.90 17.65 4.77
C SER A 219 -1.67 16.35 4.91
N THR A 220 -2.52 16.27 5.91
CA THR A 220 -3.51 15.17 6.08
C THR A 220 -4.53 15.17 4.94
N ASN A 221 -4.50 16.17 4.08
CA ASN A 221 -5.37 16.31 2.92
C ASN A 221 -4.66 15.83 1.67
N TRP A 222 -5.25 14.83 1.00
CA TRP A 222 -4.85 14.40 -0.32
C TRP A 222 -4.88 15.61 -1.28
N ASN A 223 -3.72 16.02 -1.79
CA ASN A 223 -3.61 17.16 -2.69
C ASN A 223 -3.35 16.68 -4.12
N ILE A 224 -4.42 16.56 -4.88
CA ILE A 224 -4.42 16.10 -6.27
C ILE A 224 -3.40 16.86 -7.13
N SER A 225 -3.27 18.20 -6.94
CA SER A 225 -2.36 19.02 -7.73
C SER A 225 -0.88 18.67 -7.55
N LYS A 226 -0.54 18.01 -6.43
CA LYS A 226 0.83 17.57 -6.12
C LYS A 226 1.08 16.10 -6.50
N THR A 227 0.03 15.32 -6.73
CA THR A 227 0.15 13.88 -7.01
C THR A 227 0.84 13.61 -8.34
N LEU A 228 0.40 14.23 -9.42
CA LEU A 228 0.97 14.00 -10.74
C LEU A 228 2.45 14.42 -10.84
N PRO A 229 2.87 15.64 -10.39
CA PRO A 229 4.28 16.00 -10.36
C PRO A 229 5.14 15.01 -9.55
N ARG A 230 4.61 14.46 -8.45
CA ARG A 230 5.31 13.46 -7.64
C ARG A 230 5.46 12.14 -8.38
N ILE A 231 4.42 11.65 -9.05
CA ILE A 231 4.46 10.43 -9.88
C ILE A 231 5.56 10.57 -10.96
N GLU A 232 5.57 11.67 -11.68
CA GLU A 232 6.56 11.91 -12.74
C GLU A 232 8.00 12.03 -12.19
N HIS A 233 8.17 12.66 -11.03
CA HIS A 233 9.47 12.76 -10.37
C HIS A 233 10.00 11.39 -9.95
N THR A 234 9.18 10.59 -9.26
CA THR A 234 9.53 9.24 -8.83
C THR A 234 9.81 8.31 -10.01
N LYS A 235 8.97 8.37 -11.05
CA LYS A 235 9.16 7.59 -12.29
C LYS A 235 10.50 7.88 -12.94
N ARG A 236 10.92 9.15 -13.02
CA ARG A 236 12.21 9.53 -13.56
C ARG A 236 13.36 8.97 -12.73
N ALA A 237 13.33 9.18 -11.41
CA ALA A 237 14.37 8.69 -10.52
C ALA A 237 14.50 7.15 -10.57
N ALA A 238 13.38 6.44 -10.61
CA ALA A 238 13.38 4.98 -10.75
C ALA A 238 13.93 4.53 -12.11
N ALA A 239 13.59 5.21 -13.20
CA ALA A 239 14.10 4.88 -14.54
C ALA A 239 15.63 5.10 -14.63
N GLU A 240 16.12 6.25 -14.16
CA GLU A 240 17.56 6.54 -14.10
C GLU A 240 18.32 5.48 -13.29
N HIS A 241 17.74 5.02 -12.16
CA HIS A 241 18.35 3.95 -11.36
C HIS A 241 18.38 2.61 -12.11
N LEU A 242 17.29 2.24 -12.77
CA LEU A 242 17.20 0.99 -13.54
C LEU A 242 18.20 0.95 -14.71
N ASP A 243 18.52 2.10 -15.32
CA ASP A 243 19.52 2.20 -16.37
C ASP A 243 20.97 1.96 -15.87
N THR A 244 21.18 1.93 -14.53
CA THR A 244 22.49 1.66 -13.89
C THR A 244 22.67 0.20 -13.48
N LEU A 245 21.61 -0.62 -13.54
CA LEU A 245 21.62 -2.04 -13.17
C LEU A 245 22.02 -2.93 -14.36
#